data_8194a659f9135cd547fd5e1eb2870293
#
_entry.id   8194a659f9135cd547fd5e1eb2870293
#
_cell.length_a   1.000
_cell.length_b   1.000
_cell.length_c   1.000
_cell.angle_alpha   90.00
_cell.angle_beta   90.00
_cell.angle_gamma   90.00
#
_symmetry.space_group_name_H-M   'P 1'
#
loop_
_entity.id
_entity.type
_entity.pdbx_description
1 polymer ?
#
loop_
_entity_poly.entity_id
_entity_poly.type
_entity_poly.pdbx_seq_one_letter_code
_entity_poly.pdbx_strand_id
1 'polypeptide(L)'
;MFNASVIKGLKTALFTAILFSASHASADIVISGTRIVYPESSKDIIVNLDNRGAKPLLVQSWLDDGRDEKSPEELKLPFVITPPVSRIDPKQGQSLRITYMGHSLPKDRESLFWFNVLEIPPKPKNANAENTNQLQLAFRTRIKFFFRPDGLKGSALEAADHVTWTMKKDGNGVSLVAHNESPYNVAISMVKLKSGQKTYEVAHQSVLPFSEKAMLVKGLTTTTTGKVAYETINDNGGVDNHETTLK
;
A
#
# COMPACT_ATOMS: atom_id res chain seq x y z
N MET A 1 -15.04 50.69 26.93
CA MET A 1 -14.17 50.45 25.73
C MET A 1 -13.25 49.27 26.03
N PHE A 2 -13.51 48.12 25.46
CA PHE A 2 -12.61 46.98 25.61
C PHE A 2 -11.30 47.22 24.83
N ASN A 3 -10.16 47.00 25.48
CA ASN A 3 -8.85 47.33 24.95
C ASN A 3 -8.52 46.40 23.76
N ALA A 4 -8.19 46.95 22.61
CA ALA A 4 -7.92 46.22 21.35
C ALA A 4 -6.84 45.13 21.48
N SER A 5 -5.92 45.30 22.47
CA SER A 5 -4.90 44.30 22.81
C SER A 5 -5.45 43.03 23.45
N VAL A 6 -6.52 43.15 24.25
CA VAL A 6 -7.16 42.01 24.93
C VAL A 6 -7.93 41.17 23.88
N ILE A 7 -8.58 41.83 22.90
CA ILE A 7 -9.31 41.15 21.83
C ILE A 7 -8.34 40.40 20.91
N LYS A 8 -7.17 40.98 20.60
CA LYS A 8 -6.12 40.28 19.81
C LYS A 8 -5.58 39.06 20.55
N GLY A 9 -5.28 39.18 21.85
CA GLY A 9 -4.80 38.06 22.67
C GLY A 9 -5.83 36.93 22.74
N LEU A 10 -7.13 37.25 22.89
CA LEU A 10 -8.19 36.27 22.94
C LEU A 10 -8.41 35.52 21.61
N LYS A 11 -8.30 36.25 20.47
CA LYS A 11 -8.35 35.63 19.13
C LYS A 11 -7.18 34.70 18.86
N THR A 12 -5.98 35.08 19.28
CA THR A 12 -4.78 34.23 19.14
C THR A 12 -4.86 32.98 20.01
N ALA A 13 -5.32 33.11 21.25
CA ALA A 13 -5.51 31.98 22.16
C ALA A 13 -6.59 31.01 21.67
N LEU A 14 -7.70 31.53 21.10
CA LEU A 14 -8.77 30.71 20.52
C LEU A 14 -8.30 29.95 19.26
N PHE A 15 -7.49 30.60 18.41
CA PHE A 15 -6.93 29.98 17.21
C PHE A 15 -5.92 28.89 17.56
N THR A 16 -5.09 29.10 18.60
CA THR A 16 -4.13 28.09 19.08
C THR A 16 -4.86 26.89 19.72
N ALA A 17 -5.96 27.11 20.45
CA ALA A 17 -6.76 26.02 21.04
C ALA A 17 -7.40 25.10 20.01
N ILE A 18 -7.82 25.62 18.85
CA ILE A 18 -8.42 24.84 17.75
C ILE A 18 -7.37 23.93 17.08
N LEU A 19 -6.10 24.34 16.99
CA LEU A 19 -5.01 23.54 16.41
C LEU A 19 -4.66 22.29 17.26
N PHE A 20 -4.94 22.28 18.56
CA PHE A 20 -4.70 21.13 19.44
C PHE A 20 -5.85 20.09 19.43
N SER A 21 -6.97 20.38 18.79
CA SER A 21 -8.16 19.50 18.75
C SER A 21 -8.14 18.52 17.56
N ALA A 22 -7.02 18.35 16.83
CA ALA A 22 -6.92 17.39 15.75
C ALA A 22 -7.04 15.96 16.30
N SER A 23 -8.26 15.40 16.23
CA SER A 23 -8.51 14.00 16.54
C SER A 23 -7.72 13.13 15.57
N HIS A 24 -6.81 12.33 16.07
CA HIS A 24 -6.08 11.35 15.26
C HIS A 24 -7.05 10.25 14.83
N ALA A 25 -7.40 10.21 13.54
CA ALA A 25 -8.03 9.04 12.95
C ALA A 25 -6.98 7.94 12.90
N SER A 26 -7.11 6.93 13.75
CA SER A 26 -6.23 5.77 13.80
C SER A 26 -7.04 4.54 13.41
N ALA A 27 -6.54 3.73 12.49
CA ALA A 27 -7.02 2.37 12.31
C ALA A 27 -6.77 1.60 13.62
N ASP A 28 -7.76 0.85 14.07
CA ASP A 28 -7.65 0.12 15.33
C ASP A 28 -6.77 -1.13 15.19
N ILE A 29 -6.79 -1.79 14.01
CA ILE A 29 -5.92 -2.94 13.72
C ILE A 29 -4.64 -2.48 13.00
N VAL A 30 -3.50 -2.85 13.57
CA VAL A 30 -2.18 -2.63 12.99
C VAL A 30 -1.62 -3.95 12.51
N ILE A 31 -1.18 -3.99 11.24
CA ILE A 31 -0.48 -5.13 10.66
C ILE A 31 1.02 -4.94 10.88
N SER A 32 1.74 -5.99 11.26
CA SER A 32 3.19 -5.95 11.38
C SER A 32 3.85 -5.91 10.00
N GLY A 33 3.96 -4.70 9.43
CA GLY A 33 4.59 -4.44 8.14
C GLY A 33 3.63 -3.84 7.11
N THR A 34 4.21 -3.20 6.09
CA THR A 34 3.48 -2.55 4.98
C THR A 34 3.38 -3.46 3.75
N ARG A 35 4.04 -4.62 3.78
CA ARG A 35 4.04 -5.67 2.76
C ARG A 35 4.47 -6.99 3.36
N ILE A 36 4.24 -8.07 2.64
CA ILE A 36 4.58 -9.42 3.04
C ILE A 36 5.36 -10.06 1.90
N VAL A 37 6.51 -10.68 2.22
CA VAL A 37 7.24 -11.56 1.30
C VAL A 37 7.10 -12.98 1.81
N TYR A 38 6.62 -13.88 0.97
CA TYR A 38 6.52 -15.32 1.23
C TYR A 38 7.59 -16.04 0.41
N PRO A 39 8.72 -16.47 1.00
CA PRO A 39 9.70 -17.30 0.32
C PRO A 39 9.11 -18.70 0.04
N GLU A 40 9.33 -19.23 -1.16
CA GLU A 40 8.84 -20.56 -1.53
C GLU A 40 9.34 -21.68 -0.61
N SER A 41 10.59 -21.60 -0.15
CA SER A 41 11.18 -22.53 0.80
C SER A 41 10.53 -22.53 2.19
N SER A 42 9.77 -21.50 2.52
CA SER A 42 9.05 -21.44 3.79
C SER A 42 7.80 -22.32 3.75
N LYS A 43 7.66 -23.20 4.76
CA LYS A 43 6.45 -24.00 4.92
C LYS A 43 5.23 -23.14 5.17
N ASP A 44 5.38 -22.12 5.99
CA ASP A 44 4.38 -21.10 6.32
C ASP A 44 5.08 -19.80 6.76
N ILE A 45 4.31 -18.72 6.83
CA ILE A 45 4.73 -17.45 7.43
C ILE A 45 3.70 -17.00 8.45
N ILE A 46 4.14 -16.18 9.40
CA ILE A 46 3.28 -15.58 10.42
C ILE A 46 3.13 -14.09 10.17
N VAL A 47 1.89 -13.61 10.16
CA VAL A 47 1.54 -12.20 10.12
C VAL A 47 0.84 -11.84 11.42
N ASN A 48 1.36 -10.85 12.15
CA ASN A 48 0.76 -10.41 13.40
C ASN A 48 -0.14 -9.21 13.18
N LEU A 49 -1.29 -9.25 13.81
CA LEU A 49 -2.28 -8.18 13.90
C LEU A 49 -2.38 -7.72 15.35
N ASP A 50 -2.37 -6.42 15.60
CA ASP A 50 -2.52 -5.84 16.94
C ASP A 50 -3.72 -4.90 16.97
N ASN A 51 -4.67 -5.16 17.87
CA ASN A 51 -5.77 -4.24 18.13
C ASN A 51 -5.30 -3.13 19.09
N ARG A 52 -4.97 -1.96 18.55
CA ARG A 52 -4.59 -0.78 19.32
C ARG A 52 -5.77 0.06 19.79
N GLY A 53 -6.98 -0.29 19.34
CA GLY A 53 -8.22 0.37 19.71
C GLY A 53 -8.65 0.11 21.14
N ALA A 54 -9.80 0.67 21.51
CA ALA A 54 -10.43 0.53 22.82
C ALA A 54 -11.61 -0.46 22.82
N LYS A 55 -11.96 -1.04 21.66
CA LYS A 55 -13.09 -1.96 21.51
C LYS A 55 -12.63 -3.28 20.91
N PRO A 56 -13.32 -4.40 21.22
CA PRO A 56 -13.07 -5.65 20.51
C PRO A 56 -13.51 -5.51 19.04
N LEU A 57 -12.77 -6.14 18.15
CA LEU A 57 -13.06 -6.16 16.71
C LEU A 57 -13.18 -7.60 16.22
N LEU A 58 -14.11 -7.85 15.33
CA LEU A 58 -14.09 -9.05 14.50
C LEU A 58 -13.22 -8.73 13.27
N VAL A 59 -12.22 -9.55 13.00
CA VAL A 59 -11.28 -9.35 11.91
C VAL A 59 -11.41 -10.52 10.94
N GLN A 60 -11.60 -10.21 9.66
CA GLN A 60 -11.55 -11.17 8.56
C GLN A 60 -10.31 -10.89 7.71
N SER A 61 -9.54 -11.95 7.39
CA SER A 61 -8.31 -11.85 6.60
C SER A 61 -8.32 -12.82 5.44
N TRP A 62 -7.93 -12.33 4.24
CA TRP A 62 -7.84 -13.13 3.02
C TRP A 62 -6.79 -12.57 2.05
N LEU A 63 -6.47 -13.35 1.02
CA LEU A 63 -5.67 -12.89 -0.13
C LEU A 63 -6.57 -12.65 -1.35
N ASP A 64 -6.21 -11.67 -2.18
CA ASP A 64 -6.76 -11.50 -3.53
C ASP A 64 -5.62 -11.39 -4.57
N ASP A 65 -5.94 -11.60 -5.85
CA ASP A 65 -5.02 -11.54 -6.98
C ASP A 65 -5.15 -10.24 -7.80
N GLY A 66 -5.65 -9.18 -7.19
CA GLY A 66 -5.94 -7.90 -7.83
C GLY A 66 -7.43 -7.70 -8.14
N ARG A 67 -8.25 -8.76 -8.05
CA ARG A 67 -9.72 -8.70 -8.18
C ARG A 67 -10.34 -8.35 -6.83
N ASP A 68 -10.20 -7.10 -6.42
CA ASP A 68 -10.57 -6.63 -5.08
C ASP A 68 -12.09 -6.50 -4.85
N GLU A 69 -12.87 -6.57 -5.92
CA GLU A 69 -14.34 -6.62 -5.89
C GLU A 69 -14.90 -8.03 -5.62
N LYS A 70 -14.08 -9.07 -5.77
CA LYS A 70 -14.48 -10.45 -5.54
C LYS A 70 -14.57 -10.80 -4.06
N SER A 71 -15.57 -11.60 -3.70
CA SER A 71 -15.64 -12.15 -2.35
C SER A 71 -14.52 -13.18 -2.12
N PRO A 72 -14.04 -13.35 -0.87
CA PRO A 72 -12.97 -14.31 -0.57
C PRO A 72 -13.28 -15.74 -1.03
N GLU A 73 -14.55 -16.15 -1.03
CA GLU A 73 -15.00 -17.49 -1.42
C GLU A 73 -14.90 -17.73 -2.93
N GLU A 74 -14.94 -16.65 -3.74
CA GLU A 74 -14.80 -16.72 -5.19
C GLU A 74 -13.32 -16.80 -5.64
N LEU A 75 -12.39 -16.51 -4.75
CA LEU A 75 -10.96 -16.44 -5.01
C LEU A 75 -10.31 -17.79 -4.71
N LYS A 76 -10.03 -18.58 -5.75
CA LYS A 76 -9.34 -19.87 -5.62
C LYS A 76 -7.83 -19.69 -5.67
N LEU A 77 -7.25 -19.16 -4.59
CA LEU A 77 -5.82 -18.92 -4.48
C LEU A 77 -5.12 -20.11 -3.78
N PRO A 78 -3.84 -20.36 -4.11
CA PRO A 78 -3.09 -21.50 -3.55
C PRO A 78 -2.57 -21.23 -2.13
N PHE A 79 -3.30 -20.47 -1.33
CA PHE A 79 -2.91 -20.11 0.03
C PHE A 79 -4.06 -20.34 1.01
N VAL A 80 -3.72 -20.75 2.22
CA VAL A 80 -4.65 -20.85 3.34
C VAL A 80 -4.19 -19.92 4.46
N ILE A 81 -5.12 -19.15 5.00
CA ILE A 81 -4.89 -18.27 6.18
C ILE A 81 -5.59 -18.90 7.38
N THR A 82 -4.90 -19.03 8.50
CA THR A 82 -5.45 -19.63 9.73
C THR A 82 -5.11 -18.80 10.97
N PRO A 83 -6.13 -18.36 11.73
CA PRO A 83 -7.56 -18.36 11.43
C PRO A 83 -7.94 -17.28 10.40
N PRO A 84 -8.91 -17.53 9.47
CA PRO A 84 -9.35 -16.50 8.50
C PRO A 84 -10.25 -15.44 9.13
N VAL A 85 -10.92 -15.77 10.23
CA VAL A 85 -11.74 -14.86 11.02
C VAL A 85 -11.38 -15.03 12.50
N SER A 86 -11.17 -13.92 13.18
CA SER A 86 -10.86 -13.90 14.61
C SER A 86 -11.45 -12.69 15.29
N ARG A 87 -11.78 -12.82 16.58
CA ARG A 87 -12.07 -11.69 17.44
C ARG A 87 -10.79 -11.29 18.15
N ILE A 88 -10.45 -10.01 18.07
CA ILE A 88 -9.28 -9.45 18.75
C ILE A 88 -9.77 -8.44 19.79
N ASP A 89 -9.56 -8.75 21.06
CA ASP A 89 -9.95 -7.86 22.16
C ASP A 89 -9.02 -6.64 22.23
N PRO A 90 -9.43 -5.54 22.91
CA PRO A 90 -8.63 -4.33 23.01
C PRO A 90 -7.23 -4.60 23.55
N LYS A 91 -6.21 -4.04 22.89
CA LYS A 91 -4.79 -4.17 23.27
C LYS A 91 -4.25 -5.60 23.21
N GLN A 92 -4.95 -6.49 22.50
CA GLN A 92 -4.50 -7.86 22.23
C GLN A 92 -4.05 -8.00 20.78
N GLY A 93 -3.21 -9.01 20.54
CA GLY A 93 -2.74 -9.39 19.21
C GLY A 93 -3.33 -10.71 18.73
N GLN A 94 -3.25 -10.94 17.43
CA GLN A 94 -3.58 -12.21 16.78
C GLN A 94 -2.52 -12.54 15.75
N SER A 95 -1.93 -13.72 15.86
CA SER A 95 -1.04 -14.25 14.83
C SER A 95 -1.84 -15.02 13.79
N LEU A 96 -1.66 -14.68 12.53
CA LEU A 96 -2.23 -15.38 11.38
C LEU A 96 -1.12 -16.20 10.70
N ARG A 97 -1.39 -17.47 10.47
CA ARG A 97 -0.51 -18.34 9.70
C ARG A 97 -0.98 -18.35 8.25
N ILE A 98 -0.08 -18.10 7.31
CA ILE A 98 -0.34 -18.22 5.88
C ILE A 98 0.49 -19.38 5.36
N THR A 99 -0.17 -20.36 4.73
CA THR A 99 0.44 -21.58 4.20
C THR A 99 0.21 -21.66 2.70
N TYR A 100 1.26 -21.90 1.93
CA TYR A 100 1.18 -22.21 0.51
C TYR A 100 0.86 -23.68 0.29
N MET A 101 -0.16 -23.95 -0.57
CA MET A 101 -0.69 -25.29 -0.79
C MET A 101 -0.04 -26.03 -1.97
N GLY A 102 1.05 -25.50 -2.53
CA GLY A 102 1.85 -26.20 -3.56
C GLY A 102 1.25 -26.22 -4.96
N HIS A 103 0.26 -25.38 -5.28
CA HIS A 103 -0.28 -25.27 -6.63
C HIS A 103 0.64 -24.46 -7.54
N SER A 104 0.56 -24.67 -8.85
CA SER A 104 1.47 -24.10 -9.84
C SER A 104 1.42 -22.57 -9.90
N LEU A 105 2.36 -21.91 -9.22
CA LEU A 105 2.73 -20.52 -9.48
C LEU A 105 3.97 -20.48 -10.37
N PRO A 106 4.20 -19.39 -11.15
CA PRO A 106 5.43 -19.20 -11.90
C PRO A 106 6.65 -19.38 -11.02
N LYS A 107 7.66 -20.10 -11.52
CA LYS A 107 8.93 -20.37 -10.81
C LYS A 107 10.05 -19.42 -11.22
N ASP A 108 9.86 -18.71 -12.32
CA ASP A 108 10.84 -17.81 -12.94
C ASP A 108 10.71 -16.36 -12.46
N ARG A 109 9.69 -16.06 -11.66
CA ARG A 109 9.39 -14.69 -11.19
C ARG A 109 8.52 -14.66 -9.95
N GLU A 110 8.51 -13.53 -9.25
CA GLU A 110 7.55 -13.26 -8.18
C GLU A 110 6.10 -13.22 -8.69
N SER A 111 5.18 -13.71 -7.85
CA SER A 111 3.74 -13.53 -8.04
C SER A 111 3.21 -12.52 -7.02
N LEU A 112 2.46 -11.52 -7.50
CA LEU A 112 1.85 -10.48 -6.67
C LEU A 112 0.42 -10.86 -6.30
N PHE A 113 0.16 -10.84 -5.01
CA PHE A 113 -1.15 -10.92 -4.38
C PHE A 113 -1.33 -9.74 -3.42
N TRP A 114 -2.51 -9.66 -2.81
CA TRP A 114 -2.84 -8.64 -1.83
C TRP A 114 -3.40 -9.29 -0.57
N PHE A 115 -2.79 -8.97 0.56
CA PHE A 115 -3.29 -9.38 1.87
C PHE A 115 -4.26 -8.34 2.39
N ASN A 116 -5.47 -8.80 2.74
CA ASN A 116 -6.57 -7.97 3.20
C ASN A 116 -6.87 -8.26 4.66
N VAL A 117 -7.20 -7.20 5.39
CA VAL A 117 -7.70 -7.23 6.76
C VAL A 117 -8.92 -6.34 6.83
N LEU A 118 -10.09 -6.92 7.07
CA LEU A 118 -11.36 -6.22 7.27
C LEU A 118 -11.69 -6.17 8.76
N GLU A 119 -11.81 -4.96 9.28
CA GLU A 119 -12.17 -4.67 10.67
C GLU A 119 -13.68 -4.45 10.77
N ILE A 120 -14.37 -5.26 11.56
CA ILE A 120 -15.81 -5.19 11.76
C ILE A 120 -16.06 -4.84 13.24
N PRO A 121 -16.52 -3.62 13.53
CA PRO A 121 -16.79 -3.19 14.89
C PRO A 121 -18.04 -3.90 15.47
N PRO A 122 -18.14 -4.04 16.81
CA PRO A 122 -19.30 -4.63 17.45
C PRO A 122 -20.55 -3.79 17.21
N LYS A 123 -21.72 -4.45 17.15
CA LYS A 123 -23.01 -3.76 17.09
C LYS A 123 -23.19 -2.85 18.32
N PRO A 124 -23.75 -1.65 18.15
CA PRO A 124 -24.06 -0.76 19.28
C PRO A 124 -24.99 -1.45 20.25
N LYS A 125 -24.75 -1.30 21.58
CA LYS A 125 -25.60 -1.92 22.63
C LYS A 125 -27.05 -1.44 22.60
N ASN A 126 -27.33 -0.25 22.02
CA ASN A 126 -28.65 0.37 21.96
C ASN A 126 -29.20 0.45 20.52
N ALA A 127 -28.89 -0.52 19.68
CA ALA A 127 -29.37 -0.55 18.29
C ALA A 127 -30.90 -0.57 18.13
N ASN A 128 -31.65 -0.85 19.21
CA ASN A 128 -33.10 -0.85 19.23
C ASN A 128 -33.72 0.46 19.78
N ALA A 129 -32.96 1.48 20.12
CA ALA A 129 -33.48 2.78 20.50
C ALA A 129 -33.90 3.55 19.24
N GLU A 130 -35.16 3.82 19.07
CA GLU A 130 -35.84 4.34 17.88
C GLU A 130 -35.32 5.68 17.29
N ASN A 131 -34.25 6.28 17.84
CA ASN A 131 -33.80 7.62 17.46
C ASN A 131 -32.28 7.84 17.44
N THR A 132 -31.45 6.81 17.31
CA THR A 132 -29.99 7.03 17.16
C THR A 132 -29.52 6.76 15.74
N ASN A 133 -29.38 7.81 14.94
CA ASN A 133 -28.61 7.73 13.68
C ASN A 133 -27.15 7.49 14.02
N GLN A 134 -26.71 6.22 14.01
CA GLN A 134 -25.31 5.83 14.23
C GLN A 134 -24.71 5.36 12.92
N LEU A 135 -23.59 5.97 12.54
CA LEU A 135 -22.76 5.50 11.42
C LEU A 135 -21.78 4.45 11.95
N GLN A 136 -21.88 3.23 11.43
CA GLN A 136 -20.93 2.16 11.69
C GLN A 136 -20.04 1.99 10.47
N LEU A 137 -18.72 2.16 10.65
CA LEU A 137 -17.73 2.04 9.59
C LEU A 137 -16.95 0.74 9.78
N ALA A 138 -16.78 0.00 8.69
CA ALA A 138 -15.82 -1.10 8.58
C ALA A 138 -14.63 -0.60 7.77
N PHE A 139 -13.41 -0.90 8.22
CA PHE A 139 -12.19 -0.54 7.53
C PHE A 139 -11.54 -1.76 6.91
N ARG A 140 -11.12 -1.64 5.65
CA ARG A 140 -10.35 -2.66 4.95
C ARG A 140 -8.95 -2.13 4.68
N THR A 141 -7.96 -2.75 5.30
CA THR A 141 -6.54 -2.52 5.02
C THR A 141 -6.07 -3.55 4.01
N ARG A 142 -5.36 -3.11 2.97
CA ARG A 142 -4.88 -3.96 1.88
C ARG A 142 -3.41 -3.68 1.61
N ILE A 143 -2.54 -4.68 1.80
CA ILE A 143 -1.10 -4.59 1.59
C ILE A 143 -0.62 -5.61 0.56
N LYS A 144 0.51 -5.34 -0.11
CA LYS A 144 1.09 -6.25 -1.08
C LYS A 144 1.60 -7.52 -0.43
N PHE A 145 1.37 -8.65 -1.09
CA PHE A 145 1.89 -9.95 -0.73
C PHE A 145 2.63 -10.53 -1.94
N PHE A 146 3.92 -10.81 -1.78
CA PHE A 146 4.78 -11.34 -2.84
C PHE A 146 5.10 -12.81 -2.53
N PHE A 147 4.66 -13.73 -3.39
CA PHE A 147 5.21 -15.07 -3.38
C PHE A 147 6.49 -15.05 -4.19
N ARG A 148 7.60 -15.43 -3.54
CA ARG A 148 8.95 -15.39 -4.11
C ARG A 148 9.49 -16.81 -4.27
N PRO A 149 9.59 -17.32 -5.52
CA PRO A 149 10.25 -18.59 -5.81
C PRO A 149 11.72 -18.58 -5.39
N ASP A 150 12.23 -19.74 -5.07
CA ASP A 150 13.66 -19.91 -4.80
C ASP A 150 14.48 -19.85 -6.09
N GLY A 151 15.73 -19.41 -6.00
CA GLY A 151 16.66 -19.40 -7.13
C GLY A 151 16.45 -18.31 -8.17
N LEU A 152 15.63 -17.28 -7.88
CA LEU A 152 15.54 -16.11 -8.76
C LEU A 152 16.89 -15.39 -8.85
N LYS A 153 17.23 -14.90 -10.05
CA LYS A 153 18.50 -14.18 -10.30
C LYS A 153 18.46 -12.77 -9.68
N GLY A 154 19.52 -12.37 -8.99
CA GLY A 154 19.66 -11.06 -8.39
C GLY A 154 18.82 -10.92 -7.10
N SER A 155 18.45 -9.71 -6.78
CA SER A 155 17.64 -9.36 -5.61
C SER A 155 16.58 -8.33 -5.94
N ALA A 156 15.56 -8.18 -5.07
CA ALA A 156 14.52 -7.16 -5.24
C ALA A 156 15.11 -5.72 -5.18
N LEU A 157 16.18 -5.52 -4.41
CA LEU A 157 16.88 -4.25 -4.33
C LEU A 157 17.60 -3.92 -5.64
N GLU A 158 18.39 -4.87 -6.19
CA GLU A 158 19.06 -4.71 -7.49
C GLU A 158 18.05 -4.50 -8.62
N ALA A 159 16.89 -5.19 -8.58
CA ALA A 159 15.83 -5.00 -9.55
C ALA A 159 15.32 -3.55 -9.59
N ALA A 160 15.20 -2.92 -8.44
CA ALA A 160 14.79 -1.52 -8.32
C ALA A 160 15.82 -0.56 -8.95
N ASP A 161 17.11 -0.83 -8.78
CA ASP A 161 18.21 -0.02 -9.37
C ASP A 161 18.32 -0.16 -10.91
N HIS A 162 17.85 -1.29 -11.46
CA HIS A 162 18.01 -1.61 -12.88
C HIS A 162 16.79 -1.28 -13.75
N VAL A 163 15.76 -0.61 -13.20
CA VAL A 163 14.64 -0.13 -14.01
C VAL A 163 15.13 0.86 -15.06
N THR A 164 14.83 0.59 -16.32
CA THR A 164 15.15 1.51 -17.43
C THR A 164 13.91 2.26 -17.88
N TRP A 165 14.10 3.45 -18.42
CA TRP A 165 13.02 4.36 -18.76
C TRP A 165 13.12 4.85 -20.18
N THR A 166 12.03 4.76 -20.91
CA THR A 166 11.85 5.35 -22.24
C THR A 166 10.67 6.30 -22.24
N MET A 167 10.49 7.05 -23.31
CA MET A 167 9.39 8.00 -23.44
C MET A 167 8.54 7.65 -24.66
N LYS A 168 7.23 7.68 -24.49
CA LYS A 168 6.27 7.38 -25.55
C LYS A 168 5.23 8.49 -25.65
N LYS A 169 4.88 8.89 -26.86
CA LYS A 169 3.73 9.75 -27.10
C LYS A 169 2.44 8.95 -26.90
N ASP A 170 1.51 9.51 -26.15
CA ASP A 170 0.26 8.86 -25.77
C ASP A 170 -0.91 9.85 -25.99
N GLY A 171 -1.55 9.75 -27.14
CA GLY A 171 -2.56 10.70 -27.58
C GLY A 171 -2.03 12.14 -27.61
N ASN A 172 -2.65 13.04 -26.83
CA ASN A 172 -2.24 14.44 -26.68
C ASN A 172 -1.17 14.66 -25.59
N GLY A 173 -0.71 13.59 -24.93
CA GLY A 173 0.25 13.63 -23.84
C GLY A 173 1.49 12.80 -24.12
N VAL A 174 2.31 12.68 -23.10
CA VAL A 174 3.53 11.86 -23.11
C VAL A 174 3.54 11.00 -21.86
N SER A 175 3.92 9.74 -22.03
CA SER A 175 4.14 8.80 -20.92
C SER A 175 5.61 8.41 -20.83
N LEU A 176 6.12 8.32 -19.60
CA LEU A 176 7.32 7.54 -19.32
C LEU A 176 6.95 6.07 -19.25
N VAL A 177 7.76 5.23 -19.87
CA VAL A 177 7.62 3.78 -19.83
C VAL A 177 8.74 3.20 -18.99
N ALA A 178 8.40 2.64 -17.85
CA ALA A 178 9.32 1.90 -17.00
C ALA A 178 9.43 0.46 -17.50
N HIS A 179 10.65 -0.03 -17.71
CA HIS A 179 10.93 -1.41 -18.13
C HIS A 179 11.61 -2.15 -16.97
N ASN A 180 11.01 -3.24 -16.56
CA ASN A 180 11.52 -4.14 -15.54
C ASN A 180 11.88 -5.49 -16.18
N GLU A 181 13.16 -5.73 -16.40
CA GLU A 181 13.67 -6.99 -16.97
C GLU A 181 14.01 -8.03 -15.89
N SER A 182 13.73 -7.73 -14.63
CA SER A 182 14.04 -8.59 -13.50
C SER A 182 12.87 -9.53 -13.15
N PRO A 183 13.12 -10.60 -12.40
CA PRO A 183 12.07 -11.48 -11.89
C PRO A 183 11.32 -10.93 -10.69
N TYR A 184 11.64 -9.73 -10.22
CA TYR A 184 11.04 -9.11 -9.03
C TYR A 184 10.02 -8.03 -9.37
N ASN A 185 9.05 -7.83 -8.49
CA ASN A 185 8.14 -6.70 -8.56
C ASN A 185 8.84 -5.43 -8.09
N VAL A 186 8.79 -4.37 -8.88
CA VAL A 186 9.32 -3.06 -8.48
C VAL A 186 8.18 -2.17 -8.00
N ALA A 187 8.14 -1.90 -6.70
CA ALA A 187 7.07 -1.13 -6.06
C ALA A 187 7.40 0.37 -6.07
N ILE A 188 7.09 1.06 -7.17
CA ILE A 188 7.35 2.49 -7.34
C ILE A 188 6.32 3.30 -6.56
N SER A 189 6.77 4.24 -5.72
CA SER A 189 5.95 5.15 -4.90
C SER A 189 5.96 6.60 -5.37
N MET A 190 6.98 7.01 -6.12
CA MET A 190 7.08 8.34 -6.72
C MET A 190 7.89 8.27 -8.01
N VAL A 191 7.52 9.12 -9.00
CA VAL A 191 8.32 9.34 -10.21
C VAL A 191 8.31 10.81 -10.58
N LYS A 192 9.47 11.35 -10.90
CA LYS A 192 9.65 12.72 -11.41
C LYS A 192 10.55 12.69 -12.63
N LEU A 193 10.17 13.43 -13.67
CA LEU A 193 11.01 13.69 -14.84
C LEU A 193 11.66 15.07 -14.70
N LYS A 194 12.99 15.11 -14.71
CA LYS A 194 13.79 16.35 -14.72
C LYS A 194 14.26 16.60 -16.15
N SER A 195 13.80 17.69 -16.79
CA SER A 195 14.20 18.08 -18.13
C SER A 195 14.60 19.55 -18.16
N GLY A 196 15.88 19.85 -18.36
CA GLY A 196 16.46 21.16 -18.18
C GLY A 196 16.22 21.70 -16.77
N GLN A 197 15.58 22.86 -16.65
CA GLN A 197 15.22 23.46 -15.35
C GLN A 197 13.82 23.09 -14.87
N LYS A 198 13.08 22.26 -15.60
CA LYS A 198 11.73 21.86 -15.27
C LYS A 198 11.68 20.47 -14.67
N THR A 199 10.81 20.32 -13.67
CA THR A 199 10.48 19.02 -13.08
C THR A 199 8.99 18.75 -13.31
N TYR A 200 8.68 17.57 -13.83
CA TYR A 200 7.32 17.11 -14.09
C TYR A 200 6.96 15.97 -13.15
N GLU A 201 5.76 16.02 -12.62
CA GLU A 201 5.19 14.90 -11.89
C GLU A 201 4.70 13.83 -12.84
N VAL A 202 4.93 12.59 -12.50
CA VAL A 202 4.54 11.42 -13.28
C VAL A 202 3.59 10.56 -12.45
N ALA A 203 2.50 10.09 -13.05
CA ALA A 203 1.67 9.08 -12.41
C ALA A 203 2.52 7.84 -12.14
N HIS A 204 2.48 7.29 -10.93
CA HIS A 204 3.34 6.17 -10.56
C HIS A 204 2.53 4.90 -10.32
N GLN A 205 3.09 3.78 -10.70
CA GLN A 205 2.54 2.44 -10.48
C GLN A 205 3.68 1.44 -10.32
N SER A 206 3.40 0.33 -9.63
CA SER A 206 4.35 -0.79 -9.59
C SER A 206 4.53 -1.41 -10.96
N VAL A 207 5.72 -1.93 -11.23
CA VAL A 207 6.06 -2.63 -12.47
C VAL A 207 6.27 -4.11 -12.14
N LEU A 208 5.49 -4.96 -12.80
CA LEU A 208 5.55 -6.41 -12.60
C LEU A 208 6.86 -6.99 -13.16
N PRO A 209 7.23 -8.21 -12.78
CA PRO A 209 8.38 -8.89 -13.34
C PRO A 209 8.28 -9.03 -14.86
N PHE A 210 9.40 -8.84 -15.55
CA PHE A 210 9.52 -8.99 -17.02
C PHE A 210 8.45 -8.22 -17.79
N SER A 211 8.12 -7.01 -17.33
CA SER A 211 7.07 -6.21 -17.94
C SER A 211 7.44 -4.74 -18.05
N GLU A 212 6.63 -4.01 -18.78
CA GLU A 212 6.71 -2.56 -18.88
C GLU A 212 5.44 -1.88 -18.36
N LYS A 213 5.57 -0.63 -17.94
CA LYS A 213 4.43 0.18 -17.47
C LYS A 213 4.54 1.61 -17.96
N ALA A 214 3.55 2.04 -18.75
CA ALA A 214 3.42 3.43 -19.15
C ALA A 214 2.81 4.26 -18.01
N MET A 215 3.40 5.43 -17.74
CA MET A 215 3.04 6.35 -16.66
C MET A 215 2.95 7.76 -17.23
N LEU A 216 1.76 8.36 -17.18
CA LEU A 216 1.49 9.68 -17.76
C LEU A 216 2.33 10.77 -17.08
N VAL A 217 2.99 11.62 -17.89
CA VAL A 217 3.71 12.81 -17.42
C VAL A 217 2.74 14.00 -17.44
N LYS A 218 2.44 14.54 -16.27
CA LYS A 218 1.48 15.65 -16.15
C LYS A 218 2.01 16.92 -16.85
N GLY A 219 1.23 17.45 -17.76
CA GLY A 219 1.53 18.71 -18.44
C GLY A 219 2.59 18.66 -19.52
N LEU A 220 3.07 17.46 -19.92
CA LEU A 220 4.01 17.28 -21.02
C LEU A 220 3.29 16.77 -22.28
N THR A 221 3.44 17.50 -23.40
CA THR A 221 2.76 17.19 -24.68
C THR A 221 3.72 16.73 -25.78
N THR A 222 5.02 16.93 -25.57
CA THR A 222 6.07 16.52 -26.51
C THR A 222 7.18 15.78 -25.78
N THR A 223 7.80 14.81 -26.45
CA THR A 223 8.93 14.08 -25.90
C THR A 223 10.12 15.02 -25.63
N THR A 224 10.89 14.72 -24.59
CA THR A 224 12.06 15.48 -24.19
C THR A 224 13.15 14.53 -23.69
N THR A 225 14.33 15.03 -23.48
CA THR A 225 15.43 14.32 -22.81
C THR A 225 15.51 14.75 -21.35
N GLY A 226 16.12 13.93 -20.52
CA GLY A 226 16.29 14.27 -19.11
C GLY A 226 16.67 13.10 -18.23
N LYS A 227 16.48 13.31 -16.92
CA LYS A 227 16.68 12.29 -15.90
C LYS A 227 15.37 11.93 -15.24
N VAL A 228 15.21 10.67 -14.90
CA VAL A 228 14.08 10.16 -14.13
C VAL A 228 14.56 9.91 -12.71
N ALA A 229 13.97 10.65 -11.76
CA ALA A 229 14.13 10.38 -10.34
C ALA A 229 12.90 9.59 -9.87
N TYR A 230 13.10 8.47 -9.20
CA TYR A 230 12.00 7.66 -8.69
C TYR A 230 12.32 7.07 -7.32
N GLU A 231 11.27 6.80 -6.57
CA GLU A 231 11.34 6.15 -5.28
C GLU A 231 10.68 4.77 -5.37
N THR A 232 11.30 3.80 -4.71
CA THR A 232 10.73 2.46 -4.56
C THR A 232 10.58 2.12 -3.09
N ILE A 233 9.65 1.22 -2.79
CA ILE A 233 9.47 0.71 -1.45
C ILE A 233 10.03 -0.71 -1.40
N ASN A 234 11.08 -0.93 -0.60
CA ASN A 234 11.76 -2.20 -0.45
C ASN A 234 10.97 -3.22 0.40
N ASP A 235 11.47 -4.46 0.53
CA ASP A 235 10.82 -5.55 1.25
C ASP A 235 10.50 -5.23 2.72
N ASN A 236 11.31 -4.37 3.34
CA ASN A 236 11.14 -3.93 4.73
C ASN A 236 10.17 -2.75 4.88
N GLY A 237 9.64 -2.20 3.76
CA GLY A 237 8.78 -1.03 3.77
C GLY A 237 9.52 0.31 3.80
N GLY A 238 10.86 0.30 3.71
CA GLY A 238 11.69 1.49 3.56
C GLY A 238 11.61 2.06 2.15
N VAL A 239 11.94 3.36 2.00
CA VAL A 239 11.98 4.05 0.72
C VAL A 239 13.42 4.13 0.24
N ASP A 240 13.67 3.66 -0.99
CA ASP A 240 14.94 3.78 -1.68
C ASP A 240 14.82 4.77 -2.84
N ASN A 241 15.83 5.65 -2.99
CA ASN A 241 15.85 6.70 -4.00
C ASN A 241 16.76 6.32 -5.16
N HIS A 242 16.28 6.53 -6.37
CA HIS A 242 16.97 6.20 -7.60
C HIS A 242 16.96 7.38 -8.56
N GLU A 243 18.03 7.53 -9.35
CA GLU A 243 18.08 8.48 -10.45
C GLU A 243 18.77 7.83 -11.66
N THR A 244 18.17 7.91 -12.83
CA THR A 244 18.72 7.38 -14.07
C THR A 244 18.46 8.32 -15.23
N THR A 245 19.25 8.18 -16.30
CA THR A 245 19.04 8.94 -17.53
C THR A 245 17.96 8.28 -18.37
N LEU A 246 17.07 9.09 -18.93
CA LEU A 246 16.07 8.64 -19.90
C LEU A 246 16.77 8.13 -21.17
N LYS A 247 16.40 6.92 -21.60
CA LYS A 247 16.91 6.30 -22.82
C LYS A 247 16.16 6.75 -24.06
#